data_a3176fd0122aae21f554a94f1ba52d1a
#
_entry.id   a3176fd0122aae21f554a94f1ba52d1a
#
_cell.length_a   1.000
_cell.length_b   1.000
_cell.length_c   1.000
_cell.angle_alpha   90.00
_cell.angle_beta   90.00
_cell.angle_gamma   90.00
#
_symmetry.space_group_name_H-M   'P 1'
#
loop_
_entity.id
_entity.type
_entity.pdbx_description
1 polymer ?
#
loop_
_entity_poly.entity_id
_entity_poly.type
_entity_poly.pdbx_seq_one_letter_code
_entity_poly.pdbx_strand_id
1 'polypeptide(L)' 'MTGGMSDIVSDRRGPSVREENIMAVLRSGGELGIRDIASNLPEYSEKMIQRHLVDLIAAGRVKKTGLKRWSRYSIAK' A
#
# COMPACT_ATOMS: atom_id res chain seq x y z
N MET A 1 -1.05 21.92 -21.23
CA MET A 1 -1.12 21.60 -20.83
C MET A 1 -0.81 21.02 -20.22
N THR A 2 -0.67 21.06 -20.44
CA THR A 2 -0.34 20.99 -19.86
C THR A 2 -0.28 20.34 -18.74
N GLY A 3 -0.45 20.62 -17.94
CA GLY A 3 -0.38 20.10 -16.64
C GLY A 3 -0.54 18.63 -16.49
N GLY A 4 -1.46 18.10 -17.12
CA GLY A 4 -1.73 16.69 -16.98
C GLY A 4 -0.53 15.81 -17.22
N MET A 5 0.40 16.31 -17.95
CA MET A 5 1.52 15.48 -18.28
C MET A 5 2.45 15.20 -17.14
N SER A 6 2.61 16.16 -16.28
CA SER A 6 3.49 15.93 -15.17
C SER A 6 2.91 14.88 -14.25
N ASP A 7 1.61 14.83 -14.14
CA ASP A 7 0.98 13.83 -13.32
C ASP A 7 1.28 12.43 -13.83
N ILE A 8 1.22 12.29 -15.12
CA ILE A 8 1.47 11.00 -15.73
C ILE A 8 2.88 10.54 -15.47
N VAL A 9 3.81 11.44 -15.56
CA VAL A 9 5.20 11.09 -15.32
C VAL A 9 5.39 10.59 -13.91
N SER A 10 4.77 11.24 -12.95
CA SER A 10 4.89 10.84 -11.57
C SER A 10 4.41 9.41 -11.38
N ASP A 11 3.31 9.09 -11.99
CA ASP A 11 2.72 7.78 -11.79
C ASP A 11 3.63 6.68 -12.26
N ARG A 12 4.39 6.92 -13.26
CA ARG A 12 5.22 5.87 -13.81
C ARG A 12 6.47 5.62 -13.03
N ARG A 13 6.80 6.49 -12.13
CA ARG A 13 8.03 6.34 -11.38
C ARG A 13 7.95 5.37 -10.23
N GLY A 14 6.78 5.03 -9.80
CA GLY A 14 6.65 4.12 -8.70
C GLY A 14 5.30 4.24 -8.04
N PRO A 15 5.17 3.77 -6.82
CA PRO A 15 3.87 3.80 -6.14
C PRO A 15 3.44 5.22 -5.86
N SER A 16 2.13 5.40 -5.77
CA SER A 16 1.57 6.69 -5.41
C SER A 16 1.95 7.04 -3.98
N VAL A 17 1.70 8.30 -3.60
CA VAL A 17 1.97 8.73 -2.23
C VAL A 17 1.22 7.86 -1.23
N ARG A 18 -0.02 7.50 -1.56
CA ARG A 18 -0.80 6.64 -0.69
C ARG A 18 -0.15 5.29 -0.50
N GLU A 19 0.33 4.72 -1.59
CA GLU A 19 0.99 3.42 -1.51
C GLU A 19 2.29 3.52 -0.75
N GLU A 20 3.02 4.61 -0.91
CA GLU A 20 4.24 4.81 -0.15
C GLU A 20 3.95 4.93 1.34
N ASN A 21 2.86 5.58 1.70
CA ASN A 21 2.49 5.68 3.09
C ASN A 21 2.17 4.32 3.68
N ILE A 22 1.47 3.49 2.92
CA ILE A 22 1.19 2.13 3.34
C ILE A 22 2.48 1.34 3.52
N MET A 23 3.38 1.47 2.57
CA MET A 23 4.66 0.78 2.66
C MET A 23 5.48 1.25 3.84
N ALA A 24 5.44 2.54 4.13
CA ALA A 24 6.15 3.08 5.28
C ALA A 24 5.63 2.48 6.59
N VAL A 25 4.30 2.34 6.68
CA VAL A 25 3.69 1.72 7.85
C VAL A 25 4.16 0.27 7.97
N LEU A 26 4.21 -0.44 6.87
CA LEU A 26 4.66 -1.83 6.88
C LEU A 26 6.12 -1.94 7.26
N ARG A 27 6.95 -1.03 6.78
CA ARG A 27 8.36 -1.04 7.14
C ARG A 27 8.55 -0.86 8.63
N SER A 28 7.78 0.03 9.18
CA SER A 28 7.87 0.34 10.59
C SER A 28 7.32 -0.79 11.45
N GLY A 29 6.22 -1.37 11.01
CA GLY A 29 5.52 -2.37 11.82
C GLY A 29 5.88 -3.82 11.53
N GLY A 30 6.53 -4.08 10.41
CA GLY A 30 6.83 -5.44 10.01
C GLY A 30 5.64 -6.08 9.31
N GLU A 31 5.04 -7.06 9.94
CA GLU A 31 3.85 -7.70 9.41
C GLU A 31 2.62 -7.12 10.09
N LEU A 32 1.72 -6.58 9.31
CA LEU A 32 0.51 -5.95 9.84
C LEU A 32 -0.71 -6.42 9.08
N GLY A 33 -1.81 -6.58 9.80
CA GLY A 33 -3.09 -6.83 9.18
C GLY A 33 -3.67 -5.53 8.67
N ILE A 34 -4.75 -5.64 7.89
CA ILE A 34 -5.34 -4.46 7.29
C ILE A 34 -5.86 -3.47 8.34
N ARG A 35 -6.35 -3.99 9.45
CA ARG A 35 -6.84 -3.12 10.51
C ARG A 35 -5.71 -2.35 11.17
N ASP A 36 -4.57 -2.98 11.31
CA ASP A 36 -3.41 -2.31 11.87
C ASP A 36 -2.93 -1.20 10.96
N ILE A 37 -2.93 -1.47 9.67
CA ILE A 37 -2.55 -0.46 8.70
C ILE A 37 -3.53 0.70 8.74
N ALA A 38 -4.82 0.39 8.76
CA ALA A 38 -5.85 1.41 8.80
C ALA A 38 -5.76 2.25 10.07
N SER A 39 -5.37 1.63 11.16
CA SER A 39 -5.21 2.33 12.43
C SER A 39 -4.10 3.38 12.34
N ASN A 40 -3.08 3.09 11.58
CA ASN A 40 -1.97 4.03 11.38
C ASN A 40 -2.26 5.06 10.30
N LEU A 41 -3.28 4.83 9.49
CA LEU A 41 -3.64 5.72 8.40
C LEU A 41 -5.13 6.05 8.49
N PRO A 42 -5.53 6.81 9.50
CA PRO A 42 -6.96 7.04 9.74
C PRO A 42 -7.65 7.80 8.62
N GLU A 43 -6.89 8.43 7.76
CA GLU A 43 -7.45 9.15 6.61
C GLU A 43 -7.89 8.21 5.50
N TYR A 44 -7.44 6.96 5.56
CA TYR A 44 -7.70 5.98 4.51
C TYR A 44 -8.71 4.97 5.02
N SER A 45 -9.66 4.62 4.15
CA SER A 45 -10.59 3.56 4.49
C SER A 45 -9.92 2.21 4.31
N GLU A 46 -10.42 1.21 5.02
CA GLU A 46 -9.89 -0.14 4.86
C GLU A 46 -10.03 -0.62 3.43
N LYS A 47 -11.13 -0.26 2.80
CA LYS A 47 -11.36 -0.65 1.43
C LYS A 47 -10.30 -0.08 0.49
N MET A 48 -9.96 1.18 0.69
CA MET A 48 -8.93 1.82 -0.11
C MET A 48 -7.56 1.18 0.15
N ILE A 49 -7.27 0.93 1.41
CA ILE A 49 -6.00 0.30 1.77
C ILE A 49 -5.91 -1.08 1.14
N GLN A 50 -6.98 -1.85 1.20
CA GLN A 50 -6.98 -3.18 0.63
C GLN A 50 -6.72 -3.12 -0.87
N ARG A 51 -7.31 -2.17 -1.55
CA ARG A 51 -7.10 -2.03 -2.98
C ARG A 51 -5.65 -1.71 -3.30
N HIS A 52 -5.07 -0.80 -2.55
CA HIS A 52 -3.65 -0.47 -2.76
C HIS A 52 -2.75 -1.64 -2.44
N LEU A 53 -3.10 -2.41 -1.42
CA LEU A 53 -2.31 -3.59 -1.08
C LEU A 53 -2.32 -4.61 -2.21
N VAL A 54 -3.49 -4.81 -2.83
CA VAL A 54 -3.58 -5.72 -3.97
C VAL A 54 -2.66 -5.25 -5.08
N ASP A 55 -2.67 -3.96 -5.36
CA ASP A 55 -1.80 -3.41 -6.40
C ASP A 55 -0.33 -3.59 -6.05
N LEU A 56 0.02 -3.36 -4.80
CA LEU A 56 1.40 -3.50 -4.35
C LEU A 56 1.86 -4.95 -4.40
N ILE A 57 0.97 -5.86 -4.09
CA ILE A 57 1.29 -7.29 -4.17
C ILE A 57 1.53 -7.68 -5.64
N ALA A 58 0.67 -7.20 -6.52
CA ALA A 58 0.83 -7.47 -7.94
C ALA A 58 2.13 -6.90 -8.49
N ALA A 59 2.57 -5.79 -7.94
CA ALA A 59 3.83 -5.17 -8.35
C ALA A 59 5.05 -5.81 -7.69
N GLY A 60 4.85 -6.74 -6.77
CA GLY A 60 5.95 -7.40 -6.10
C GLY A 60 6.58 -6.58 -4.98
N ARG A 61 5.90 -5.55 -4.52
CA ARG A 61 6.43 -4.69 -3.47
C ARG A 61 5.99 -5.09 -2.08
N VAL A 62 4.87 -5.78 -1.99
CA VAL A 62 4.30 -6.23 -0.74
C VAL A 62 3.93 -7.69 -0.88
N LYS A 63 4.06 -8.44 0.19
CA LYS A 63 3.62 -9.83 0.18
C LYS A 63 2.57 -10.02 1.25
N LYS A 64 1.72 -10.99 1.03
CA LYS A 64 0.64 -11.33 1.93
C LYS A 64 0.89 -12.71 2.50
N THR A 65 0.73 -12.84 3.79
CA THR A 65 0.85 -14.13 4.47
C THR A 65 -0.42 -14.36 5.27
N GLY A 66 -0.65 -15.61 5.64
CA GLY A 66 -1.82 -15.96 6.41
C GLY A 66 -3.02 -16.22 5.52
N LEU A 67 -4.13 -16.53 6.15
CA LEU A 67 -5.35 -16.89 5.45
C LEU A 67 -6.52 -16.06 5.95
N LYS A 68 -7.29 -15.54 5.02
CA LYS A 68 -8.54 -14.83 5.32
C LYS A 68 -8.33 -13.77 6.39
N ARG A 69 -9.04 -13.87 7.51
CA ARG A 69 -8.97 -12.86 8.56
C ARG A 69 -7.61 -12.78 9.24
N TRP A 70 -6.80 -13.80 9.06
CA TRP A 70 -5.46 -13.83 9.64
C TRP A 70 -4.40 -13.32 8.68
N SER A 71 -4.84 -12.76 7.57
CA SER A 71 -3.90 -12.24 6.57
C SER A 71 -3.07 -11.09 7.13
N ARG A 72 -1.81 -11.12 6.81
CA ARG A 72 -0.89 -10.05 7.18
C ARG A 72 -0.11 -9.64 5.96
N TYR A 73 0.32 -8.41 5.98
CA TYR A 73 1.03 -7.81 4.87
C TYR A 73 2.37 -7.32 5.34
N SER A 74 3.39 -7.49 4.50
CA SER A 74 4.72 -7.03 4.82
C SER A 74 5.42 -6.60 3.54
N ILE A 75 6.54 -5.89 3.70
CA ILE A 75 7.32 -5.46 2.55
C ILE A 75 7.99 -6.68 1.94
N ALA A 76 7.83 -6.85 0.66
CA ALA A 76 8.48 -7.93 -0.08
C ALA A 76 9.92 -7.52 -0.35
N LYS A 77 10.81 -8.48 -0.21
CA LYS A 77 12.23 -8.20 -0.48
C LYS A 77 12.74 -8.98 -1.64
#